data_aee09668def88265ff658e17167518c3
#
_entry.id   aee09668def88265ff658e17167518c3
#
_cell.length_a   1.000
_cell.length_b   1.000
_cell.length_c   1.000
_cell.angle_alpha   90.00
_cell.angle_beta   90.00
_cell.angle_gamma   90.00
#
_symmetry.space_group_name_H-M   'P 1'
#
loop_
_entity.id
_entity.type
_entity.pdbx_description
1 polymer ?
#
loop_
_entity_poly.entity_id
_entity_poly.type
_entity_poly.pdbx_seq_one_letter_code
_entity_poly.pdbx_strand_id
1 'polypeptide(L)'
;AISDQLTLNPLFMALYLSNAYIPGRGTFYQEIDTLASGTFAIYDWLTDDLQMISQPNMRFVEPLAGRAEKKRLNELVETFMDVCVSYRTKLPKLLSLSGGMDSRCVAGALQQKSIDFVPISFLDFQKEVKDDVLIASQIAELYHKSHNVIQLSLCEPEHYEKLFYLKAGLNYLPVAMFLQYLEKILAQYPQSALFLTGDGGDKVMRYLLPDKELADEKQWLNYWYSQNAIIPTKDSAAIFGIPEKAMDEYLLNHLSTYPTGNYNYKYASAILAERSARWAFEGEDRNRYFFRSET
;
A
#
# COMPACT_ATOMS: atom_id res chain seq x y z
N ALA A 1 -2.57 -12.77 28.57
CA ALA A 1 -1.27 -12.22 28.81
C ALA A 1 -0.20 -12.93 27.97
N ILE A 2 0.05 -12.41 26.77
CA ILE A 2 1.10 -12.92 25.86
C ILE A 2 2.43 -12.19 26.12
N SER A 3 2.43 -11.07 26.85
CA SER A 3 3.52 -10.11 26.90
C SER A 3 4.81 -10.55 27.63
N ASP A 4 4.75 -11.56 28.47
CA ASP A 4 5.86 -11.85 29.38
C ASP A 4 6.92 -12.83 28.85
N GLN A 5 6.78 -13.28 27.59
CA GLN A 5 7.67 -14.26 26.96
C GLN A 5 8.08 -13.90 25.53
N LEU A 6 7.86 -12.66 25.08
CA LEU A 6 8.21 -12.27 23.72
C LEU A 6 9.69 -11.89 23.61
N THR A 7 10.36 -12.46 22.63
CA THR A 7 11.78 -12.22 22.34
C THR A 7 11.93 -11.38 21.08
N LEU A 8 12.64 -10.26 21.19
CA LEU A 8 12.91 -9.42 20.02
C LEU A 8 13.76 -10.18 18.99
N ASN A 9 13.48 -9.97 17.72
CA ASN A 9 14.22 -10.54 16.60
C ASN A 9 15.13 -9.47 15.96
N PRO A 10 16.44 -9.47 16.29
CA PRO A 10 17.38 -8.47 15.76
C PRO A 10 17.45 -8.44 14.22
N LEU A 11 17.30 -9.61 13.56
CA LEU A 11 17.31 -9.70 12.11
C LEU A 11 16.12 -8.95 11.50
N PHE A 12 14.93 -9.15 12.04
CA PHE A 12 13.73 -8.46 11.52
C PHE A 12 13.71 -6.98 11.86
N MET A 13 14.30 -6.59 12.98
CA MET A 13 14.52 -5.17 13.30
C MET A 13 15.48 -4.51 12.30
N ALA A 14 16.58 -5.18 11.94
CA ALA A 14 17.54 -4.69 10.94
C ALA A 14 16.90 -4.61 9.54
N LEU A 15 16.13 -5.62 9.14
CA LEU A 15 15.40 -5.63 7.87
C LEU A 15 14.36 -4.50 7.81
N TYR A 16 13.64 -4.26 8.90
CA TYR A 16 12.71 -3.14 8.98
C TYR A 16 13.42 -1.79 8.85
N LEU A 17 14.52 -1.60 9.57
CA LEU A 17 15.28 -0.36 9.51
C LEU A 17 15.85 -0.09 8.12
N SER A 18 16.26 -1.14 7.42
CA SER A 18 16.75 -1.02 6.03
C SER A 18 15.64 -0.80 5.02
N ASN A 19 14.54 -1.54 5.08
CA ASN A 19 13.53 -1.57 4.01
C ASN A 19 12.21 -0.83 4.35
N ALA A 20 12.05 -0.28 5.56
CA ALA A 20 10.81 0.28 6.12
C ALA A 20 9.66 -0.75 6.32
N TYR A 21 9.91 -2.01 6.10
CA TYR A 21 9.01 -3.12 6.41
C TYR A 21 9.82 -4.42 6.54
N ILE A 22 9.21 -5.47 7.07
CA ILE A 22 9.83 -6.78 7.18
C ILE A 22 9.34 -7.64 6.02
N PRO A 23 10.19 -8.04 5.05
CA PRO A 23 9.82 -8.97 4.00
C PRO A 23 9.36 -10.32 4.57
N GLY A 24 8.39 -10.96 3.92
CA GLY A 24 7.86 -12.24 4.37
C GLY A 24 6.87 -12.11 5.54
N ARG A 25 6.85 -13.10 6.43
CA ARG A 25 5.85 -13.21 7.50
C ARG A 25 6.34 -12.76 8.88
N GLY A 26 7.60 -12.41 9.00
CA GLY A 26 8.20 -12.06 10.28
C GLY A 26 7.63 -10.81 10.92
N THR A 27 7.78 -10.71 12.24
CA THR A 27 7.51 -9.51 13.04
C THR A 27 8.75 -9.14 13.86
N PHE A 28 8.67 -8.11 14.68
CA PHE A 28 9.74 -7.78 15.63
C PHE A 28 9.95 -8.84 16.72
N TYR A 29 9.05 -9.81 16.82
CA TYR A 29 9.09 -10.85 17.84
C TYR A 29 9.31 -12.23 17.17
N GLN A 30 10.12 -13.07 17.81
CA GLN A 30 10.44 -14.41 17.30
C GLN A 30 9.22 -15.34 17.30
N GLU A 31 8.31 -15.14 18.26
CA GLU A 31 7.14 -15.98 18.51
C GLU A 31 5.90 -15.57 17.71
N ILE A 32 5.97 -14.46 16.97
CA ILE A 32 4.81 -13.91 16.26
C ILE A 32 5.10 -13.78 14.77
N ASP A 33 4.30 -14.47 13.99
CA ASP A 33 4.25 -14.33 12.53
C ASP A 33 3.00 -13.56 12.08
N THR A 34 3.10 -12.86 10.95
CA THR A 34 1.94 -12.31 10.26
C THR A 34 1.34 -13.34 9.31
N LEU A 35 0.04 -13.24 9.07
CA LEU A 35 -0.57 -13.99 7.98
C LEU A 35 -0.02 -13.49 6.63
N ALA A 36 0.24 -14.42 5.71
CA ALA A 36 0.59 -14.04 4.35
C ALA A 36 -0.59 -13.33 3.67
N SER A 37 -0.30 -12.38 2.78
CA SER A 37 -1.34 -11.71 1.98
C SER A 37 -2.20 -12.74 1.24
N GLY A 38 -3.52 -12.52 1.21
CA GLY A 38 -4.47 -13.44 0.58
C GLY A 38 -4.67 -14.76 1.31
N THR A 39 -4.34 -14.83 2.59
CA THR A 39 -4.52 -16.05 3.42
C THR A 39 -5.61 -15.82 4.45
N PHE A 40 -6.49 -16.81 4.60
CA PHE A 40 -7.47 -16.92 5.68
C PHE A 40 -7.00 -17.96 6.69
N ALA A 41 -7.09 -17.63 7.96
CA ALA A 41 -6.89 -18.56 9.06
C ALA A 41 -8.24 -18.88 9.70
N ILE A 42 -8.59 -20.15 9.76
CA ILE A 42 -9.80 -20.64 10.44
C ILE A 42 -9.35 -21.46 11.63
N TYR A 43 -9.67 -20.99 12.83
CA TYR A 43 -9.34 -21.69 14.06
C TYR A 43 -10.61 -22.28 14.68
N ASP A 44 -10.64 -23.61 14.80
CA ASP A 44 -11.67 -24.31 15.54
C ASP A 44 -11.22 -24.51 16.99
N TRP A 45 -11.80 -23.72 17.87
CA TRP A 45 -11.47 -23.72 19.30
C TRP A 45 -11.96 -24.98 20.05
N LEU A 46 -12.86 -25.79 19.45
CA LEU A 46 -13.34 -27.05 20.05
C LEU A 46 -12.36 -28.20 19.80
N THR A 47 -11.73 -28.19 18.64
CA THR A 47 -10.80 -29.25 18.23
C THR A 47 -9.34 -28.79 18.31
N ASP A 48 -9.08 -27.54 18.65
CA ASP A 48 -7.74 -26.91 18.64
C ASP A 48 -7.06 -27.02 17.27
N ASP A 49 -7.86 -26.95 16.19
CA ASP A 49 -7.37 -27.06 14.82
C ASP A 49 -7.28 -25.69 14.14
N LEU A 50 -6.15 -25.46 13.46
CA LEU A 50 -5.89 -24.25 12.69
C LEU A 50 -5.72 -24.56 11.21
N GLN A 51 -6.69 -24.17 10.40
CA GLN A 51 -6.65 -24.31 8.95
C GLN A 51 -6.20 -23.00 8.29
N MET A 52 -5.22 -23.12 7.39
CA MET A 52 -4.73 -22.00 6.59
C MET A 52 -5.17 -22.18 5.14
N ILE A 53 -5.98 -21.25 4.64
CA ILE A 53 -6.47 -21.24 3.26
C ILE A 53 -5.82 -20.06 2.54
N SER A 54 -4.89 -20.35 1.65
CA SER A 54 -4.23 -19.33 0.84
C SER A 54 -4.88 -19.23 -0.53
N GLN A 55 -5.29 -18.03 -0.90
CA GLN A 55 -5.63 -17.72 -2.29
C GLN A 55 -4.37 -17.40 -3.08
N PRO A 56 -4.31 -17.71 -4.38
CA PRO A 56 -3.17 -17.34 -5.19
C PRO A 56 -3.00 -15.82 -5.16
N ASN A 57 -1.86 -15.38 -4.64
CA ASN A 57 -1.47 -13.98 -4.67
C ASN A 57 -1.39 -13.47 -6.11
N MET A 58 -1.53 -12.15 -6.30
CA MET A 58 -1.20 -11.52 -7.57
C MET A 58 0.21 -11.94 -7.97
N ARG A 59 0.32 -12.66 -9.08
CA ARG A 59 1.61 -13.09 -9.63
C ARG A 59 1.91 -12.26 -10.85
N PHE A 60 3.13 -11.78 -10.93
CA PHE A 60 3.62 -11.23 -12.17
C PHE A 60 3.80 -12.40 -13.14
N VAL A 61 2.94 -12.49 -14.13
CA VAL A 61 3.03 -13.52 -15.18
C VAL A 61 3.73 -12.93 -16.40
N GLU A 62 4.49 -13.78 -17.08
CA GLU A 62 5.10 -13.36 -18.35
C GLU A 62 4.02 -12.86 -19.32
N PRO A 63 4.32 -11.79 -20.08
CA PRO A 63 3.39 -11.29 -21.07
C PRO A 63 2.92 -12.41 -22.00
N LEU A 64 1.61 -12.61 -22.11
CA LEU A 64 1.06 -13.58 -23.04
C LEU A 64 1.48 -13.20 -24.46
N ALA A 65 2.39 -13.97 -25.04
CA ALA A 65 2.84 -13.76 -26.41
C ALA A 65 1.65 -13.79 -27.38
N GLY A 66 1.61 -12.83 -28.32
CA GLY A 66 0.68 -12.86 -29.45
C GLY A 66 -0.63 -12.08 -29.32
N ARG A 67 -0.95 -11.45 -28.17
CA ARG A 67 -2.08 -10.52 -28.13
C ARG A 67 -1.68 -9.15 -28.67
N ALA A 68 -2.48 -8.59 -29.60
CA ALA A 68 -2.28 -7.22 -30.05
C ALA A 68 -2.33 -6.24 -28.88
N GLU A 69 -1.36 -5.34 -28.79
CA GLU A 69 -1.23 -4.35 -27.71
C GLU A 69 -2.52 -3.54 -27.49
N LYS A 70 -3.14 -3.09 -28.58
CA LYS A 70 -4.43 -2.36 -28.52
C LYS A 70 -5.54 -3.15 -27.83
N LYS A 71 -5.60 -4.48 -28.05
CA LYS A 71 -6.62 -5.33 -27.40
C LYS A 71 -6.37 -5.42 -25.90
N ARG A 72 -5.12 -5.59 -25.48
CA ARG A 72 -4.74 -5.62 -24.04
C ARG A 72 -5.04 -4.30 -23.34
N LEU A 73 -4.75 -3.18 -24.01
CA LEU A 73 -5.05 -1.85 -23.47
C LEU A 73 -6.56 -1.66 -23.29
N ASN A 74 -7.38 -2.04 -24.26
CA ASN A 74 -8.84 -1.94 -24.13
C ASN A 74 -9.37 -2.82 -22.99
N GLU A 75 -8.91 -4.07 -22.89
CA GLU A 75 -9.28 -4.98 -21.80
C GLU A 75 -8.89 -4.39 -20.42
N LEU A 76 -7.71 -3.77 -20.30
CA LEU A 76 -7.27 -3.09 -19.09
C LEU A 76 -8.17 -1.92 -18.73
N VAL A 77 -8.46 -1.05 -19.71
CA VAL A 77 -9.33 0.13 -19.50
C VAL A 77 -10.73 -0.30 -19.08
N GLU A 78 -11.33 -1.29 -19.76
CA GLU A 78 -12.65 -1.80 -19.41
C GLU A 78 -12.66 -2.41 -18.00
N THR A 79 -11.69 -3.25 -17.67
CA THR A 79 -11.55 -3.84 -16.33
C THR A 79 -11.40 -2.75 -15.27
N PHE A 80 -10.55 -1.76 -15.51
CA PHE A 80 -10.35 -0.64 -14.58
C PHE A 80 -11.65 0.13 -14.35
N MET A 81 -12.37 0.46 -15.42
CA MET A 81 -13.65 1.17 -15.31
C MET A 81 -14.69 0.36 -14.55
N ASP A 82 -14.77 -0.95 -14.79
CA ASP A 82 -15.72 -1.83 -14.10
C ASP A 82 -15.39 -1.96 -12.61
N VAL A 83 -14.10 -2.01 -12.25
CA VAL A 83 -13.66 -1.99 -10.84
C VAL A 83 -14.04 -0.68 -10.17
N CYS A 84 -13.80 0.48 -10.81
CA CYS A 84 -14.13 1.78 -10.25
C CYS A 84 -15.63 1.94 -9.93
N VAL A 85 -16.51 1.23 -10.65
CA VAL A 85 -17.96 1.30 -10.47
C VAL A 85 -18.56 0.10 -9.76
N SER A 86 -17.73 -0.86 -9.35
CA SER A 86 -18.19 -2.09 -8.69
C SER A 86 -18.81 -1.85 -7.31
N TYR A 87 -18.49 -0.74 -6.68
CA TYR A 87 -19.02 -0.36 -5.36
C TYR A 87 -20.49 0.09 -5.45
N ARG A 88 -21.40 -0.87 -5.41
CA ARG A 88 -22.84 -0.65 -5.44
C ARG A 88 -23.36 -0.17 -4.09
N THR A 89 -23.19 1.10 -3.79
CA THR A 89 -23.72 1.72 -2.58
C THR A 89 -24.50 2.99 -2.90
N LYS A 90 -25.50 3.30 -2.05
CA LYS A 90 -26.23 4.57 -2.09
C LYS A 90 -25.50 5.68 -1.33
N LEU A 91 -24.42 5.36 -0.63
CA LEU A 91 -23.63 6.36 0.10
C LEU A 91 -23.02 7.39 -0.86
N PRO A 92 -22.85 8.63 -0.41
CA PRO A 92 -22.08 9.63 -1.14
C PRO A 92 -20.70 9.08 -1.47
N LYS A 93 -20.24 9.28 -2.70
CA LYS A 93 -18.90 8.89 -3.13
C LYS A 93 -17.98 10.11 -3.08
N LEU A 94 -16.99 10.04 -2.23
CA LEU A 94 -15.99 11.08 -2.06
C LEU A 94 -14.71 10.61 -2.75
N LEU A 95 -14.25 11.35 -3.76
CA LEU A 95 -13.02 11.04 -4.46
C LEU A 95 -11.91 11.95 -3.99
N SER A 96 -10.88 11.39 -3.37
CA SER A 96 -9.63 12.10 -3.11
C SER A 96 -8.95 12.42 -4.43
N LEU A 97 -9.16 13.64 -4.92
CA LEU A 97 -8.66 14.11 -6.21
C LEU A 97 -7.39 14.93 -6.00
N SER A 98 -6.37 14.65 -6.78
CA SER A 98 -5.09 15.37 -6.82
C SER A 98 -4.73 15.74 -8.26
N GLY A 99 -3.62 16.45 -8.44
CA GLY A 99 -3.01 16.66 -9.76
C GLY A 99 -2.40 15.39 -10.36
N GLY A 100 -2.31 14.30 -9.58
CA GLY A 100 -1.74 13.03 -10.00
C GLY A 100 -2.59 12.28 -11.04
N MET A 101 -1.94 11.46 -11.87
CA MET A 101 -2.60 10.69 -12.93
C MET A 101 -3.63 9.70 -12.37
N ASP A 102 -3.32 9.03 -11.26
CA ASP A 102 -4.08 7.90 -10.73
C ASP A 102 -5.48 8.35 -10.29
N SER A 103 -5.57 9.39 -9.47
CA SER A 103 -6.86 9.95 -9.04
C SER A 103 -7.68 10.52 -10.21
N ARG A 104 -7.01 11.07 -11.24
CA ARG A 104 -7.66 11.53 -12.48
C ARG A 104 -8.24 10.39 -13.30
N CYS A 105 -7.55 9.24 -13.36
CA CYS A 105 -8.08 8.03 -14.01
C CYS A 105 -9.36 7.55 -13.32
N VAL A 106 -9.40 7.55 -11.99
CA VAL A 106 -10.62 7.20 -11.24
C VAL A 106 -11.74 8.21 -11.53
N ALA A 107 -11.44 9.52 -11.49
CA ALA A 107 -12.41 10.55 -11.84
C ALA A 107 -12.99 10.36 -13.25
N GLY A 108 -12.12 10.09 -14.23
CA GLY A 108 -12.53 9.82 -15.62
C GLY A 108 -13.42 8.59 -15.74
N ALA A 109 -13.11 7.50 -15.05
CA ALA A 109 -13.91 6.29 -15.04
C ALA A 109 -15.31 6.52 -14.45
N LEU A 110 -15.40 7.20 -13.31
CA LEU A 110 -16.66 7.55 -12.67
C LEU A 110 -17.50 8.45 -13.57
N GLN A 111 -16.89 9.48 -14.16
CA GLN A 111 -17.55 10.41 -15.07
C GLN A 111 -18.08 9.69 -16.32
N GLN A 112 -17.28 8.84 -16.95
CA GLN A 112 -17.66 8.10 -18.15
C GLN A 112 -18.81 7.11 -17.88
N LYS A 113 -18.87 6.53 -16.69
CA LYS A 113 -19.94 5.61 -16.26
C LYS A 113 -21.12 6.35 -15.63
N SER A 114 -21.15 7.69 -15.67
CA SER A 114 -22.21 8.53 -15.10
C SER A 114 -22.47 8.28 -13.61
N ILE A 115 -21.40 7.96 -12.87
CA ILE A 115 -21.44 7.81 -11.42
C ILE A 115 -21.20 9.18 -10.78
N ASP A 116 -22.13 9.60 -9.94
CA ASP A 116 -21.93 10.84 -9.19
C ASP A 116 -20.90 10.71 -8.08
N PHE A 117 -20.06 11.74 -7.92
CA PHE A 117 -19.03 11.80 -6.90
C PHE A 117 -18.71 13.25 -6.52
N VAL A 118 -18.20 13.44 -5.33
CA VAL A 118 -17.72 14.72 -4.82
C VAL A 118 -16.19 14.70 -4.81
N PRO A 119 -15.53 15.53 -5.64
CA PRO A 119 -14.07 15.67 -5.57
C PRO A 119 -13.69 16.37 -4.27
N ILE A 120 -12.76 15.75 -3.53
CA ILE A 120 -12.21 16.28 -2.28
C ILE A 120 -10.70 16.31 -2.39
N SER A 121 -10.08 17.41 -1.96
CA SER A 121 -8.63 17.52 -1.81
C SER A 121 -8.30 18.10 -0.44
N PHE A 122 -7.08 17.89 0.02
CA PHE A 122 -6.57 18.65 1.15
C PHE A 122 -5.54 19.68 0.68
N LEU A 123 -5.44 20.79 1.41
CA LEU A 123 -4.36 21.72 1.31
C LEU A 123 -3.61 21.70 2.64
N ASP A 124 -2.36 21.25 2.62
CA ASP A 124 -1.52 21.18 3.79
C ASP A 124 -1.17 22.55 4.37
N PHE A 125 -0.70 22.57 5.61
CA PHE A 125 -0.37 23.80 6.32
C PHE A 125 0.67 24.66 5.57
N GLN A 126 1.69 24.05 4.98
CA GLN A 126 2.75 24.74 4.24
C GLN A 126 2.34 25.07 2.80
N LYS A 127 1.21 24.58 2.35
CA LYS A 127 0.69 24.72 0.97
C LYS A 127 1.62 24.11 -0.09
N GLU A 128 2.35 23.06 0.27
CA GLU A 128 3.24 22.35 -0.65
C GLU A 128 2.47 21.66 -1.78
N VAL A 129 1.24 21.17 -1.48
CA VAL A 129 0.37 20.53 -2.48
C VAL A 129 -0.55 21.50 -3.23
N LYS A 130 -0.28 22.81 -3.20
CA LYS A 130 -1.13 23.84 -3.81
C LYS A 130 -1.35 23.59 -5.32
N ASP A 131 -0.31 23.21 -6.03
CA ASP A 131 -0.40 22.99 -7.49
C ASP A 131 -1.25 21.75 -7.79
N ASP A 132 -1.16 20.70 -6.97
CA ASP A 132 -2.04 19.54 -7.06
C ASP A 132 -3.52 19.90 -6.86
N VAL A 133 -3.80 20.77 -5.88
CA VAL A 133 -5.16 21.26 -5.61
C VAL A 133 -5.67 22.13 -6.78
N LEU A 134 -4.82 22.96 -7.38
CA LEU A 134 -5.21 23.76 -8.56
C LEU A 134 -5.57 22.87 -9.74
N ILE A 135 -4.79 21.85 -10.04
CA ILE A 135 -5.08 20.88 -11.11
C ILE A 135 -6.36 20.12 -10.79
N ALA A 136 -6.53 19.65 -9.55
CA ALA A 136 -7.76 18.98 -9.12
C ALA A 136 -9.00 19.88 -9.30
N SER A 137 -8.88 21.17 -8.99
CA SER A 137 -9.98 22.14 -9.19
C SER A 137 -10.35 22.28 -10.67
N GLN A 138 -9.37 22.37 -11.56
CA GLN A 138 -9.63 22.44 -13.02
C GLN A 138 -10.32 21.18 -13.54
N ILE A 139 -9.93 20.00 -13.03
CA ILE A 139 -10.57 18.73 -13.39
C ILE A 139 -12.01 18.68 -12.88
N ALA A 140 -12.25 19.10 -11.65
CA ALA A 140 -13.59 19.18 -11.08
C ALA A 140 -14.50 20.12 -11.90
N GLU A 141 -13.97 21.27 -12.29
CA GLU A 141 -14.66 22.23 -13.16
C GLU A 141 -15.00 21.62 -14.54
N LEU A 142 -14.04 20.90 -15.16
CA LEU A 142 -14.24 20.19 -16.43
C LEU A 142 -15.40 19.19 -16.33
N TYR A 143 -15.58 18.55 -15.18
CA TYR A 143 -16.66 17.60 -14.92
C TYR A 143 -17.93 18.24 -14.31
N HIS A 144 -17.99 19.58 -14.24
CA HIS A 144 -19.08 20.34 -13.64
C HIS A 144 -19.39 19.91 -12.21
N LYS A 145 -18.33 19.65 -11.42
CA LYS A 145 -18.40 19.24 -10.02
C LYS A 145 -17.91 20.35 -9.09
N SER A 146 -18.59 20.49 -7.96
CA SER A 146 -18.09 21.35 -6.87
C SER A 146 -16.91 20.68 -6.18
N HIS A 147 -15.75 21.34 -6.16
CA HIS A 147 -14.54 20.84 -5.52
C HIS A 147 -14.49 21.23 -4.05
N ASN A 148 -14.38 20.27 -3.16
CA ASN A 148 -14.24 20.50 -1.72
C ASN A 148 -12.78 20.44 -1.32
N VAL A 149 -12.19 21.60 -0.96
CA VAL A 149 -10.80 21.71 -0.51
C VAL A 149 -10.76 21.86 1.00
N ILE A 150 -10.20 20.88 1.68
CA ILE A 150 -10.08 20.83 3.13
C ILE A 150 -8.72 21.39 3.54
N GLN A 151 -8.71 22.56 4.20
CA GLN A 151 -7.50 23.14 4.75
C GLN A 151 -7.06 22.37 5.99
N LEU A 152 -5.81 21.90 6.01
CA LEU A 152 -5.17 21.28 7.16
C LEU A 152 -4.35 22.31 7.95
N SER A 153 -4.26 22.09 9.27
CA SER A 153 -3.36 22.81 10.17
C SER A 153 -2.16 21.92 10.53
N LEU A 154 -1.24 22.41 11.31
CA LEU A 154 -0.21 21.58 11.92
C LEU A 154 -0.86 20.46 12.71
N CYS A 155 -0.23 19.28 12.67
CA CYS A 155 -0.67 18.17 13.50
C CYS A 155 -0.38 18.47 14.96
N GLU A 156 -1.38 18.25 15.80
CA GLU A 156 -1.23 18.29 17.25
C GLU A 156 -0.63 16.98 17.78
N PRO A 157 -0.04 16.95 18.98
CA PRO A 157 0.55 15.73 19.56
C PRO A 157 -0.38 14.52 19.54
N GLU A 158 -1.68 14.74 19.73
CA GLU A 158 -2.71 13.70 19.76
C GLU A 158 -2.84 12.97 18.41
N HIS A 159 -2.60 13.65 17.28
CA HIS A 159 -2.59 13.01 15.97
C HIS A 159 -1.42 12.02 15.84
N TYR A 160 -0.26 12.35 16.40
CA TYR A 160 0.90 11.47 16.40
C TYR A 160 0.70 10.28 17.33
N GLU A 161 0.18 10.48 18.54
CA GLU A 161 -0.14 9.40 19.47
C GLU A 161 -1.16 8.44 18.86
N LYS A 162 -2.20 8.97 18.23
CA LYS A 162 -3.21 8.18 17.53
C LYS A 162 -2.60 7.38 16.37
N LEU A 163 -1.71 8.01 15.59
CA LEU A 163 -0.98 7.33 14.52
C LEU A 163 -0.14 6.17 15.08
N PHE A 164 0.61 6.40 16.14
CA PHE A 164 1.40 5.37 16.80
C PHE A 164 0.55 4.19 17.25
N TYR A 165 -0.59 4.47 17.86
CA TYR A 165 -1.51 3.42 18.28
C TYR A 165 -2.08 2.64 17.10
N LEU A 166 -2.60 3.31 16.08
CA LEU A 166 -3.22 2.67 14.91
C LEU A 166 -2.24 1.86 14.07
N LYS A 167 -1.00 2.34 13.95
CA LYS A 167 0.03 1.74 13.10
C LYS A 167 1.06 0.94 13.87
N ALA A 168 0.89 0.78 15.19
CA ALA A 168 1.86 0.10 16.06
C ALA A 168 3.31 0.61 15.87
N GLY A 169 3.49 1.90 15.61
CA GLY A 169 4.78 2.52 15.34
C GLY A 169 5.39 2.19 13.97
N LEU A 170 4.69 1.48 13.10
CA LEU A 170 5.20 1.01 11.80
C LEU A 170 4.99 1.99 10.65
N ASN A 171 4.77 3.26 10.93
CA ASN A 171 4.59 4.27 9.88
C ASN A 171 5.39 5.54 10.20
N TYR A 172 5.69 6.33 9.15
CA TYR A 172 6.40 7.60 9.34
C TYR A 172 5.45 8.71 9.80
N LEU A 173 5.96 9.60 10.67
CA LEU A 173 5.16 10.61 11.37
C LEU A 173 4.36 11.57 10.47
N PRO A 174 4.88 12.05 9.32
CA PRO A 174 4.12 12.93 8.43
C PRO A 174 2.75 12.41 8.01
N VAL A 175 2.51 11.09 8.04
CA VAL A 175 1.20 10.49 7.75
C VAL A 175 0.12 10.91 8.76
N ALA A 176 0.48 11.46 9.92
CA ALA A 176 -0.47 11.99 10.89
C ALA A 176 -1.41 13.06 10.31
N MET A 177 -0.97 13.81 9.30
CA MET A 177 -1.83 14.79 8.62
C MET A 177 -3.06 14.16 7.96
N PHE A 178 -2.96 12.91 7.51
CA PHE A 178 -4.11 12.20 6.93
C PHE A 178 -5.18 11.88 7.96
N LEU A 179 -4.83 11.67 9.23
CA LEU A 179 -5.82 11.52 10.30
C LEU A 179 -6.65 12.80 10.43
N GLN A 180 -6.02 13.96 10.43
CA GLN A 180 -6.72 15.25 10.47
C GLN A 180 -7.62 15.44 9.24
N TYR A 181 -7.14 15.06 8.05
CA TYR A 181 -7.92 15.10 6.82
C TYR A 181 -9.20 14.26 6.92
N LEU A 182 -9.03 13.03 7.37
CA LEU A 182 -10.13 12.08 7.51
C LEU A 182 -11.12 12.50 8.61
N GLU A 183 -10.65 13.03 9.72
CA GLU A 183 -11.52 13.57 10.79
C GLU A 183 -12.39 14.74 10.28
N LYS A 184 -11.82 15.63 9.47
CA LYS A 184 -12.57 16.72 8.85
C LYS A 184 -13.58 16.23 7.83
N ILE A 185 -13.29 15.15 7.08
CA ILE A 185 -14.25 14.48 6.20
C ILE A 185 -15.39 13.91 7.03
N LEU A 186 -15.12 13.15 8.09
CA LEU A 186 -16.14 12.56 8.95
C LEU A 186 -17.05 13.61 9.58
N ALA A 187 -16.51 14.74 9.98
CA ALA A 187 -17.30 15.85 10.51
C ALA A 187 -18.28 16.43 9.47
N GLN A 188 -17.90 16.44 8.18
CA GLN A 188 -18.76 16.90 7.08
C GLN A 188 -19.76 15.84 6.59
N TYR A 189 -19.40 14.56 6.73
CA TYR A 189 -20.20 13.41 6.27
C TYR A 189 -20.49 12.42 7.39
N PRO A 190 -21.26 12.84 8.43
CA PRO A 190 -21.48 12.01 9.62
C PRO A 190 -22.30 10.74 9.36
N GLN A 191 -23.01 10.67 8.22
CA GLN A 191 -23.84 9.51 7.84
C GLN A 191 -23.11 8.46 7.00
N SER A 192 -21.80 8.44 7.05
CA SER A 192 -20.94 7.59 6.22
C SER A 192 -20.86 8.01 4.75
N ALA A 193 -19.73 7.74 4.14
CA ALA A 193 -19.48 7.96 2.73
C ALA A 193 -18.55 6.86 2.19
N LEU A 194 -18.63 6.59 0.90
CA LEU A 194 -17.60 5.78 0.24
C LEU A 194 -16.45 6.69 -0.16
N PHE A 195 -15.29 6.49 0.45
CA PHE A 195 -14.08 7.22 0.12
C PHE A 195 -13.28 6.47 -0.94
N LEU A 196 -13.05 7.12 -2.07
CA LEU A 196 -12.31 6.58 -3.21
C LEU A 196 -10.98 7.32 -3.34
N THR A 197 -9.93 6.60 -3.62
CA THR A 197 -8.57 7.14 -3.83
C THR A 197 -7.99 6.62 -5.13
N GLY A 198 -6.93 7.27 -5.61
CA GLY A 198 -6.08 6.78 -6.69
C GLY A 198 -4.92 5.91 -6.19
N ASP A 199 -4.89 5.57 -4.89
CA ASP A 199 -3.78 4.84 -4.29
C ASP A 199 -3.60 3.48 -4.95
N GLY A 200 -2.35 3.13 -5.21
CA GLY A 200 -1.99 1.89 -5.90
C GLY A 200 -1.99 1.99 -7.43
N GLY A 201 -2.45 3.08 -8.03
CA GLY A 201 -2.40 3.27 -9.49
C GLY A 201 -0.99 3.18 -10.04
N ASP A 202 -0.02 3.76 -9.35
CA ASP A 202 1.41 3.66 -9.69
C ASP A 202 1.96 2.22 -9.64
N LYS A 203 1.31 1.31 -8.92
CA LYS A 203 1.69 -0.11 -8.86
C LYS A 203 1.07 -0.93 -10.00
N VAL A 204 -0.11 -0.54 -10.46
CA VAL A 204 -0.82 -1.23 -11.55
C VAL A 204 -0.41 -0.69 -12.92
N MET A 205 -0.25 0.64 -13.03
CA MET A 205 0.01 1.33 -14.30
C MET A 205 1.49 1.54 -14.59
N ARG A 206 2.36 1.33 -13.60
CA ARG A 206 3.80 1.51 -13.74
C ARG A 206 4.47 0.22 -14.20
N TYR A 207 5.50 0.36 -15.03
CA TYR A 207 6.38 -0.75 -15.37
C TYR A 207 7.25 -1.12 -14.16
N LEU A 208 6.99 -2.26 -13.54
CA LEU A 208 7.66 -2.71 -12.31
C LEU A 208 8.93 -3.53 -12.57
N LEU A 209 9.18 -3.92 -13.80
CA LEU A 209 10.39 -4.67 -14.13
C LEU A 209 11.63 -3.76 -14.02
N PRO A 210 12.76 -4.29 -13.56
CA PRO A 210 14.03 -3.60 -13.60
C PRO A 210 14.36 -3.10 -15.03
N ASP A 211 15.04 -1.97 -15.11
CA ASP A 211 15.51 -1.34 -16.36
C ASP A 211 16.66 -2.10 -17.03
N LYS A 212 17.20 -3.10 -16.33
CA LYS A 212 18.27 -3.98 -16.80
C LYS A 212 17.94 -5.44 -16.47
N GLU A 213 18.55 -6.34 -17.19
CA GLU A 213 18.47 -7.77 -16.90
C GLU A 213 19.27 -8.10 -15.62
N LEU A 214 18.64 -8.85 -14.72
CA LEU A 214 19.26 -9.37 -13.51
C LEU A 214 19.57 -10.85 -13.75
N ALA A 215 20.85 -11.18 -13.83
CA ALA A 215 21.30 -12.51 -14.24
C ALA A 215 21.40 -13.50 -13.08
N ASP A 216 21.58 -13.01 -11.84
CA ASP A 216 21.84 -13.84 -10.66
C ASP A 216 21.33 -13.20 -9.36
N GLU A 217 21.41 -13.95 -8.27
CA GLU A 217 21.00 -13.54 -6.92
C GLU A 217 21.74 -12.30 -6.43
N LYS A 218 23.03 -12.19 -6.73
CA LYS A 218 23.85 -11.05 -6.32
C LYS A 218 23.40 -9.77 -7.00
N GLN A 219 23.12 -9.83 -8.30
CA GLN A 219 22.60 -8.69 -9.04
C GLN A 219 21.20 -8.33 -8.57
N TRP A 220 20.38 -9.31 -8.22
CA TRP A 220 19.06 -9.08 -7.66
C TRP A 220 19.15 -8.38 -6.30
N LEU A 221 19.98 -8.86 -5.36
CA LEU A 221 20.17 -8.23 -4.06
C LEU A 221 20.68 -6.79 -4.18
N ASN A 222 21.70 -6.58 -5.01
CA ASN A 222 22.24 -5.24 -5.23
C ASN A 222 21.17 -4.29 -5.79
N TYR A 223 20.35 -4.78 -6.73
CA TYR A 223 19.27 -3.99 -7.30
C TYR A 223 18.18 -3.74 -6.26
N TRP A 224 17.78 -4.77 -5.51
CA TRP A 224 16.81 -4.63 -4.43
C TRP A 224 17.21 -3.54 -3.43
N TYR A 225 18.41 -3.59 -2.91
CA TYR A 225 18.90 -2.61 -1.94
C TYR A 225 19.04 -1.22 -2.55
N SER A 226 19.50 -1.11 -3.79
CA SER A 226 19.62 0.19 -4.46
C SER A 226 18.28 0.91 -4.65
N GLN A 227 17.19 0.16 -4.74
CA GLN A 227 15.85 0.70 -4.97
C GLN A 227 15.00 0.81 -3.69
N ASN A 228 15.30 0.00 -2.67
CA ASN A 228 14.42 -0.15 -1.52
C ASN A 228 15.08 0.19 -0.18
N ALA A 229 16.41 0.14 -0.07
CA ALA A 229 17.07 0.42 1.20
C ALA A 229 17.04 1.92 1.52
N ILE A 230 16.47 2.24 2.69
CA ILE A 230 16.45 3.60 3.27
C ILE A 230 17.75 3.83 4.03
N ILE A 231 18.19 2.81 4.78
CA ILE A 231 19.47 2.79 5.50
C ILE A 231 20.30 1.65 4.92
N PRO A 232 21.60 1.85 4.68
CA PRO A 232 22.48 0.79 4.20
C PRO A 232 22.40 -0.46 5.09
N THR A 233 22.37 -1.64 4.48
CA THR A 233 22.24 -2.92 5.19
C THR A 233 23.36 -3.13 6.22
N LYS A 234 24.59 -2.72 5.86
CA LYS A 234 25.73 -2.77 6.77
C LYS A 234 25.48 -2.00 8.06
N ASP A 235 24.92 -0.81 7.96
CA ASP A 235 24.65 0.05 9.12
C ASP A 235 23.50 -0.50 9.95
N SER A 236 22.44 -0.96 9.29
CA SER A 236 21.30 -1.61 9.95
C SER A 236 21.72 -2.88 10.69
N ALA A 237 22.53 -3.73 10.07
CA ALA A 237 23.07 -4.94 10.68
C ALA A 237 23.95 -4.61 11.90
N ALA A 238 24.81 -3.60 11.78
CA ALA A 238 25.69 -3.17 12.87
C ALA A 238 24.93 -2.65 14.10
N ILE A 239 23.84 -1.89 13.89
CA ILE A 239 22.99 -1.37 14.98
C ILE A 239 22.41 -2.52 15.81
N PHE A 240 22.01 -3.62 15.18
CA PHE A 240 21.39 -4.76 15.87
C PHE A 240 22.36 -5.90 16.17
N GLY A 241 23.65 -5.72 15.92
CA GLY A 241 24.69 -6.68 16.25
C GLY A 241 24.59 -8.01 15.48
N ILE A 242 24.09 -7.99 14.25
CA ILE A 242 23.94 -9.16 13.38
C ILE A 242 24.92 -9.11 12.20
N PRO A 243 25.31 -10.25 11.62
CA PRO A 243 26.04 -10.26 10.37
C PRO A 243 25.18 -9.73 9.21
N GLU A 244 25.71 -8.84 8.37
CA GLU A 244 25.02 -8.35 7.15
C GLU A 244 24.55 -9.54 6.28
N LYS A 245 25.37 -10.57 6.16
CA LYS A 245 25.05 -11.79 5.42
C LYS A 245 23.73 -12.47 5.86
N ALA A 246 23.35 -12.33 7.13
CA ALA A 246 22.07 -12.89 7.60
C ALA A 246 20.85 -12.22 6.96
N MET A 247 20.94 -10.92 6.64
CA MET A 247 19.90 -10.21 5.92
C MET A 247 19.82 -10.69 4.47
N ASP A 248 20.95 -10.88 3.81
CA ASP A 248 21.04 -11.39 2.44
C ASP A 248 20.46 -12.80 2.33
N GLU A 249 20.87 -13.69 3.21
CA GLU A 249 20.39 -15.08 3.26
C GLU A 249 18.87 -15.13 3.49
N TYR A 250 18.34 -14.30 4.37
CA TYR A 250 16.91 -14.22 4.58
C TYR A 250 16.15 -13.77 3.33
N LEU A 251 16.59 -12.68 2.68
CA LEU A 251 15.96 -12.16 1.47
C LEU A 251 16.05 -13.16 0.31
N LEU A 252 17.17 -13.84 0.12
CA LEU A 252 17.33 -14.85 -0.92
C LEU A 252 16.44 -16.08 -0.66
N ASN A 253 16.33 -16.53 0.58
CA ASN A 253 15.42 -17.61 0.94
C ASN A 253 13.97 -17.23 0.67
N HIS A 254 13.59 -16.00 1.02
CA HIS A 254 12.26 -15.48 0.72
C HIS A 254 12.02 -15.35 -0.78
N LEU A 255 13.01 -14.88 -1.56
CA LEU A 255 12.97 -14.80 -3.01
C LEU A 255 12.70 -16.17 -3.66
N SER A 256 13.25 -17.26 -3.09
CA SER A 256 13.05 -18.61 -3.60
C SER A 256 11.58 -19.06 -3.60
N THR A 257 10.73 -18.42 -2.80
CA THR A 257 9.30 -18.72 -2.75
C THR A 257 8.53 -18.26 -3.99
N TYR A 258 9.10 -17.37 -4.81
CA TYR A 258 8.48 -16.90 -6.05
C TYR A 258 8.70 -17.91 -7.20
N PRO A 259 7.66 -18.34 -7.90
CA PRO A 259 7.67 -19.51 -8.79
C PRO A 259 8.27 -19.27 -10.17
N THR A 260 9.10 -18.26 -10.35
CA THR A 260 9.75 -17.97 -11.63
C THR A 260 11.27 -18.06 -11.52
N GLY A 261 11.95 -18.57 -12.57
CA GLY A 261 13.40 -18.57 -12.68
C GLY A 261 14.01 -17.23 -13.09
N ASN A 262 13.19 -16.27 -13.57
CA ASN A 262 13.66 -14.97 -14.04
C ASN A 262 13.71 -13.95 -12.89
N TYR A 263 14.88 -13.39 -12.62
CA TYR A 263 15.10 -12.47 -11.50
C TYR A 263 14.37 -11.13 -11.67
N ASN A 264 14.13 -10.65 -12.88
CA ASN A 264 13.34 -9.43 -13.11
C ASN A 264 11.87 -9.65 -12.71
N TYR A 265 11.30 -10.81 -13.07
CA TYR A 265 9.93 -11.16 -12.65
C TYR A 265 9.84 -11.45 -11.15
N LYS A 266 10.88 -12.05 -10.55
CA LYS A 266 10.94 -12.19 -9.08
C LYS A 266 10.95 -10.83 -8.40
N TYR A 267 11.71 -9.88 -8.92
CA TYR A 267 11.74 -8.50 -8.40
C TYR A 267 10.35 -7.85 -8.46
N ALA A 268 9.72 -7.88 -9.62
CA ALA A 268 8.38 -7.29 -9.80
C ALA A 268 7.33 -7.97 -8.88
N SER A 269 7.40 -9.29 -8.74
CA SER A 269 6.53 -10.04 -7.83
C SER A 269 6.74 -9.65 -6.36
N ALA A 270 7.99 -9.49 -5.94
CA ALA A 270 8.34 -9.04 -4.60
C ALA A 270 7.86 -7.60 -4.33
N ILE A 271 7.99 -6.68 -5.30
CA ILE A 271 7.46 -5.33 -5.16
C ILE A 271 5.94 -5.33 -4.99
N LEU A 272 5.22 -6.14 -5.76
CA LEU A 272 3.75 -6.22 -5.66
C LEU A 272 3.30 -6.92 -4.38
N ALA A 273 3.82 -8.12 -4.12
CA ALA A 273 3.34 -8.96 -3.03
C ALA A 273 3.83 -8.49 -1.64
N GLU A 274 4.98 -7.84 -1.59
CA GLU A 274 5.62 -7.45 -0.34
C GLU A 274 5.53 -5.95 -0.12
N ARG A 275 6.32 -5.18 -0.87
CA ARG A 275 6.44 -3.75 -0.60
C ARG A 275 5.11 -3.02 -0.77
N SER A 276 4.40 -3.27 -1.86
CA SER A 276 3.11 -2.61 -2.09
C SER A 276 2.04 -3.13 -1.13
N ALA A 277 1.91 -4.45 -0.97
CA ALA A 277 0.89 -5.03 -0.11
C ALA A 277 1.13 -4.71 1.37
N ARG A 278 2.37 -4.87 1.86
CA ARG A 278 2.66 -4.74 3.29
C ARG A 278 2.98 -3.31 3.71
N TRP A 279 3.72 -2.57 2.92
CA TRP A 279 4.09 -1.21 3.28
C TRP A 279 2.97 -0.20 2.99
N ALA A 280 2.34 -0.28 1.81
CA ALA A 280 1.31 0.67 1.42
C ALA A 280 -0.10 0.19 1.83
N PHE A 281 -0.55 -0.97 1.35
CA PHE A 281 -1.96 -1.38 1.50
C PHE A 281 -2.30 -1.88 2.90
N GLU A 282 -1.42 -2.60 3.59
CA GLU A 282 -1.65 -2.99 4.98
C GLU A 282 -1.80 -1.75 5.88
N GLY A 283 -1.03 -0.71 5.59
CA GLY A 283 -1.18 0.59 6.21
C GLY A 283 -2.56 1.20 5.96
N GLU A 284 -3.05 1.16 4.71
CA GLU A 284 -4.36 1.69 4.32
C GLU A 284 -5.53 0.87 4.87
N ASP A 285 -5.42 -0.45 4.92
CA ASP A 285 -6.48 -1.29 5.50
C ASP A 285 -6.71 -1.00 6.98
N ARG A 286 -5.67 -0.68 7.74
CA ARG A 286 -5.82 -0.22 9.12
C ARG A 286 -6.53 1.14 9.21
N ASN A 287 -6.31 2.03 8.25
CA ASN A 287 -7.07 3.27 8.17
C ASN A 287 -8.55 2.99 7.87
N ARG A 288 -8.85 2.05 6.98
CA ARG A 288 -10.24 1.66 6.68
C ARG A 288 -10.97 1.08 7.87
N TYR A 289 -10.29 0.34 8.75
CA TYR A 289 -10.89 -0.18 9.97
C TYR A 289 -11.37 0.95 10.89
N PHE A 290 -10.64 2.05 10.93
CA PHE A 290 -10.99 3.23 11.69
C PHE A 290 -12.31 3.89 11.20
N PHE A 291 -12.62 3.77 9.91
CA PHE A 291 -13.83 4.32 9.30
C PHE A 291 -15.05 3.39 9.32
N ARG A 292 -14.85 2.10 9.59
CA ARG A 292 -15.92 1.10 9.58
C ARG A 292 -16.53 0.84 10.96
N SER A 293 -16.01 1.42 11.99
CA SER A 293 -16.42 1.09 13.36
C SER A 293 -17.79 1.62 13.79
N GLU A 294 -18.57 2.19 12.90
CA GLU A 294 -19.88 2.76 13.22
C GLU A 294 -21.00 2.31 12.27
N THR A 295 -20.99 1.05 11.83
CA THR A 295 -22.18 0.47 11.18
C THR A 295 -22.70 -0.71 11.94
#